data_b6b57d0ac8a506e07be24b683271a6e3
#
_entry.id   b6b57d0ac8a506e07be24b683271a6e3
#
_cell.length_a   1.000
_cell.length_b   1.000
_cell.length_c   1.000
_cell.angle_alpha   90.00
_cell.angle_beta   90.00
_cell.angle_gamma   90.00
#
_symmetry.space_group_name_H-M   'P 1'
#
loop_
_entity.id
_entity.type
_entity.pdbx_description
1 polymer ?
#
loop_
_entity_poly.entity_id
_entity_poly.type
_entity_poly.pdbx_seq_one_letter_code
_entity_poly.pdbx_strand_id
1 'polypeptide(L)'
;MKINNGKIFLNTALLLLVVALCFGILSTLTYLFPHFLKEEIGFSALRPIHVSMAIFWIILAATGCIYYGVEEYTQLKANKKLALLQWALWIIAILGILYCYTHHEFGGREYWEFNVIWAIPILISWILFMINIIPLLTSIKKWPASPQRKRVRITAWTKRCTI
;
A
#
# COMPACT_ATOMS: atom_id res chain seq x y z
N MET A 1 7.62 12.07 18.50
CA MET A 1 7.08 12.19 17.13
C MET A 1 5.83 11.31 17.02
N LYS A 2 4.63 11.88 16.91
CA LYS A 2 3.40 11.08 16.75
C LYS A 2 3.40 10.46 15.34
N ILE A 3 3.57 9.14 15.27
CA ILE A 3 3.51 8.41 14.00
C ILE A 3 2.07 8.52 13.49
N ASN A 4 1.88 9.17 12.35
CA ASN A 4 0.61 9.20 11.64
C ASN A 4 0.40 7.83 10.97
N ASN A 5 -0.79 7.25 11.09
CA ASN A 5 -1.10 5.94 10.51
C ASN A 5 -0.80 5.88 9.01
N GLY A 6 -1.13 6.93 8.25
CA GLY A 6 -0.86 7.02 6.82
C GLY A 6 0.63 6.94 6.45
N LYS A 7 1.53 7.46 7.30
CA LYS A 7 2.97 7.47 7.00
C LYS A 7 3.58 6.07 6.91
N ILE A 8 3.11 5.11 7.74
CA ILE A 8 3.62 3.73 7.69
C ILE A 8 3.30 3.12 6.33
N PHE A 9 2.06 3.26 5.87
CA PHE A 9 1.65 2.75 4.55
C PHE A 9 2.40 3.44 3.41
N LEU A 10 2.56 4.77 3.46
CA LEU A 10 3.28 5.52 2.43
C LEU A 10 4.77 5.13 2.36
N ASN A 11 5.44 4.97 3.49
CA ASN A 11 6.84 4.55 3.51
C ASN A 11 7.00 3.13 2.94
N THR A 12 6.09 2.21 3.30
CA THR A 12 6.09 0.85 2.75
C THR A 12 5.80 0.87 1.25
N ALA A 13 4.87 1.70 0.80
CA ALA A 13 4.56 1.86 -0.62
C ALA A 13 5.79 2.35 -1.40
N LEU A 14 6.50 3.36 -0.91
CA LEU A 14 7.73 3.85 -1.54
C LEU A 14 8.82 2.77 -1.61
N LEU A 15 8.98 1.96 -0.57
CA LEU A 15 9.89 0.83 -0.59
C LEU A 15 9.50 -0.18 -1.66
N LEU A 16 8.21 -0.54 -1.74
CA LEU A 16 7.71 -1.47 -2.76
C LEU A 16 7.85 -0.93 -4.18
N LEU A 17 7.71 0.40 -4.38
CA LEU A 17 7.97 1.03 -5.66
C LEU A 17 9.43 0.81 -6.10
N VAL A 18 10.39 1.05 -5.19
CA VAL A 18 11.81 0.81 -5.49
C VAL A 18 12.06 -0.66 -5.81
N VAL A 19 11.49 -1.59 -5.02
CA VAL A 19 11.58 -3.03 -5.28
C VAL A 19 10.99 -3.38 -6.64
N ALA A 20 9.80 -2.87 -6.96
CA ALA A 20 9.16 -3.09 -8.25
C ALA A 20 10.04 -2.62 -9.41
N LEU A 21 10.64 -1.42 -9.31
CA LEU A 21 11.54 -0.88 -10.34
C LEU A 21 12.78 -1.76 -10.51
N CYS A 22 13.42 -2.19 -9.43
CA CYS A 22 14.59 -3.07 -9.49
C CYS A 22 14.25 -4.40 -10.18
N PHE A 23 13.15 -5.05 -9.79
CA PHE A 23 12.73 -6.31 -10.41
C PHE A 23 12.23 -6.12 -11.84
N GLY A 24 11.68 -4.96 -12.20
CA GLY A 24 11.34 -4.61 -13.57
C GLY A 24 12.57 -4.52 -14.48
N ILE A 25 13.64 -3.86 -14.01
CA ILE A 25 14.90 -3.78 -14.73
C ILE A 25 15.52 -5.18 -14.89
N LEU A 26 15.58 -5.98 -13.80
CA LEU A 26 16.10 -7.35 -13.85
C LEU A 26 15.29 -8.22 -14.82
N SER A 27 13.98 -8.14 -14.79
CA SER A 27 13.09 -8.87 -15.72
C SER A 27 13.35 -8.50 -17.18
N THR A 28 13.58 -7.19 -17.45
CA THR A 28 13.92 -6.73 -18.80
C THR A 28 15.29 -7.26 -19.24
N LEU A 29 16.28 -7.25 -18.34
CA LEU A 29 17.62 -7.79 -18.66
C LEU A 29 17.59 -9.27 -18.95
N THR A 30 16.82 -10.08 -18.19
CA THR A 30 16.67 -11.52 -18.47
C THR A 30 15.92 -11.79 -19.78
N TYR A 31 15.05 -10.88 -20.20
CA TYR A 31 14.38 -10.98 -21.49
C TYR A 31 15.34 -10.67 -22.66
N LEU A 32 16.15 -9.62 -22.52
CA LEU A 32 17.13 -9.22 -23.56
C LEU A 32 18.33 -10.19 -23.64
N PHE A 33 18.76 -10.72 -22.51
CA PHE A 33 19.89 -11.63 -22.38
C PHE A 33 19.45 -12.97 -21.75
N PRO A 34 18.96 -13.95 -22.54
CA PRO A 34 18.33 -15.17 -22.02
C PRO A 34 19.19 -16.04 -21.11
N HIS A 35 20.51 -15.86 -21.14
CA HIS A 35 21.45 -16.58 -20.25
C HIS A 35 21.67 -15.88 -18.91
N PHE A 36 21.25 -14.61 -18.78
CA PHE A 36 21.41 -13.83 -17.56
C PHE A 36 20.41 -14.28 -16.50
N LEU A 37 20.91 -14.72 -15.33
CA LEU A 37 20.12 -15.20 -14.17
C LEU A 37 19.16 -16.38 -14.47
N LYS A 38 19.32 -17.09 -15.58
CA LYS A 38 18.41 -18.15 -16.02
C LYS A 38 18.33 -19.31 -15.03
N GLU A 39 19.47 -19.71 -14.45
CA GLU A 39 19.58 -20.84 -13.53
C GLU A 39 19.17 -20.49 -12.09
N GLU A 40 19.18 -19.21 -11.73
CA GLU A 40 18.94 -18.76 -10.36
C GLU A 40 17.47 -18.39 -10.10
N ILE A 41 16.91 -17.47 -10.87
CA ILE A 41 15.55 -16.97 -10.66
C ILE A 41 14.73 -17.02 -11.95
N GLY A 42 15.33 -16.67 -13.08
CA GLY A 42 14.71 -16.65 -14.40
C GLY A 42 13.61 -15.59 -14.58
N PHE A 43 13.24 -15.34 -15.83
CA PHE A 43 12.19 -14.40 -16.19
C PHE A 43 10.83 -14.78 -15.61
N SER A 44 10.55 -16.08 -15.49
CA SER A 44 9.28 -16.63 -14.99
C SER A 44 8.96 -16.21 -13.55
N ALA A 45 9.97 -16.00 -12.70
CA ALA A 45 9.77 -15.52 -11.34
C ALA A 45 9.92 -13.98 -11.21
N LEU A 46 10.85 -13.39 -11.96
CA LEU A 46 11.10 -11.93 -11.90
C LEU A 46 9.90 -11.10 -12.36
N ARG A 47 9.20 -11.53 -13.43
CA ARG A 47 8.02 -10.85 -13.95
C ARG A 47 6.87 -10.79 -12.93
N PRO A 48 6.40 -11.91 -12.33
CA PRO A 48 5.38 -11.89 -11.30
C PRO A 48 5.75 -11.05 -10.08
N ILE A 49 7.00 -11.07 -9.64
CA ILE A 49 7.48 -10.24 -8.53
C ILE A 49 7.31 -8.76 -8.88
N HIS A 50 7.81 -8.34 -10.05
CA HIS A 50 7.68 -6.96 -10.52
C HIS A 50 6.20 -6.52 -10.55
N VAL A 51 5.34 -7.30 -11.20
CA VAL A 51 3.91 -6.96 -11.36
C VAL A 51 3.20 -6.87 -10.02
N SER A 52 3.41 -7.86 -9.13
CA SER A 52 2.78 -7.86 -7.81
C SER A 52 3.24 -6.69 -6.94
N MET A 53 4.55 -6.40 -6.92
CA MET A 53 5.08 -5.25 -6.17
C MET A 53 4.58 -3.92 -6.75
N ALA A 54 4.43 -3.81 -8.09
CA ALA A 54 3.87 -2.65 -8.75
C ALA A 54 2.38 -2.43 -8.41
N ILE A 55 1.58 -3.47 -8.26
CA ILE A 55 0.19 -3.36 -7.82
C ILE A 55 0.12 -2.99 -6.34
N PHE A 56 0.91 -3.65 -5.49
CA PHE A 56 0.84 -3.45 -4.04
C PHE A 56 1.31 -2.06 -3.62
N TRP A 57 2.34 -1.48 -4.27
CA TRP A 57 2.74 -0.12 -3.95
C TRP A 57 1.61 0.90 -4.22
N ILE A 58 0.86 0.74 -5.31
CA ILE A 58 -0.28 1.62 -5.63
C ILE A 58 -1.35 1.51 -4.54
N ILE A 59 -1.72 0.29 -4.16
CA ILE A 59 -2.74 0.04 -3.14
C ILE A 59 -2.34 0.61 -1.79
N LEU A 60 -1.09 0.36 -1.35
CA LEU A 60 -0.60 0.86 -0.07
C LEU A 60 -0.41 2.38 -0.06
N ALA A 61 0.02 2.96 -1.19
CA ALA A 61 0.08 4.42 -1.33
C ALA A 61 -1.30 5.05 -1.22
N ALA A 62 -2.30 4.52 -1.94
CA ALA A 62 -3.69 4.98 -1.85
C ALA A 62 -4.24 4.85 -0.42
N THR A 63 -4.01 3.70 0.24
CA THR A 63 -4.40 3.47 1.64
C THR A 63 -3.77 4.51 2.57
N GLY A 64 -2.47 4.76 2.42
CA GLY A 64 -1.74 5.76 3.20
C GLY A 64 -2.24 7.18 2.98
N CYS A 65 -2.53 7.54 1.71
CA CYS A 65 -3.12 8.83 1.36
C CYS A 65 -4.52 9.02 1.96
N ILE A 66 -5.34 7.96 1.94
CA ILE A 66 -6.69 8.01 2.52
C ILE A 66 -6.61 8.21 4.04
N TYR A 67 -5.79 7.42 4.76
CA TYR A 67 -5.60 7.64 6.20
C TYR A 67 -5.12 9.04 6.50
N TYR A 68 -4.09 9.51 5.79
CA TYR A 68 -3.55 10.84 6.00
C TYR A 68 -4.59 11.93 5.72
N GLY A 69 -5.26 11.85 4.56
CA GLY A 69 -6.24 12.85 4.12
C GLY A 69 -7.48 12.89 5.00
N VAL A 70 -8.03 11.73 5.40
CA VAL A 70 -9.22 11.65 6.26
C VAL A 70 -8.90 12.15 7.66
N GLU A 71 -7.76 11.75 8.27
CA GLU A 71 -7.34 12.24 9.58
C GLU A 71 -7.10 13.76 9.57
N GLU A 72 -6.48 14.28 8.52
CA GLU A 72 -6.24 15.73 8.38
C GLU A 72 -7.53 16.51 8.17
N TYR A 73 -8.47 15.95 7.38
CA TYR A 73 -9.74 16.60 7.08
C TYR A 73 -10.70 16.60 8.27
N THR A 74 -10.83 15.47 8.96
CA THR A 74 -11.76 15.28 10.08
C THR A 74 -11.21 15.80 11.41
N GLN A 75 -9.88 15.95 11.51
CA GLN A 75 -9.16 16.18 12.77
C GLN A 75 -9.34 15.03 13.80
N LEU A 76 -9.96 13.92 13.37
CA LEU A 76 -10.10 12.69 14.14
C LEU A 76 -8.98 11.74 13.81
N LYS A 77 -8.63 10.85 14.73
CA LYS A 77 -7.60 9.84 14.52
C LYS A 77 -8.23 8.47 14.29
N ALA A 78 -7.79 7.79 13.25
CA ALA A 78 -8.10 6.39 13.03
C ALA A 78 -7.49 5.54 14.16
N ASN A 79 -8.10 4.38 14.43
CA ASN A 79 -7.60 3.48 15.45
C ASN A 79 -6.24 2.92 15.05
N LYS A 80 -5.20 3.29 15.80
CA LYS A 80 -3.82 2.90 15.52
C LYS A 80 -3.59 1.39 15.56
N LYS A 81 -4.27 0.67 16.47
CA LYS A 81 -4.12 -0.79 16.60
C LYS A 81 -4.66 -1.50 15.35
N LEU A 82 -5.84 -1.07 14.85
CA LEU A 82 -6.42 -1.62 13.62
C LEU A 82 -5.55 -1.28 12.40
N ALA A 83 -5.05 -0.05 12.30
CA ALA A 83 -4.17 0.34 11.20
C ALA A 83 -2.85 -0.45 11.22
N LEU A 84 -2.26 -0.69 12.39
CA LEU A 84 -1.04 -1.48 12.52
C LEU A 84 -1.29 -2.96 12.19
N LEU A 85 -2.41 -3.54 12.64
CA LEU A 85 -2.79 -4.91 12.30
C LEU A 85 -3.02 -5.06 10.79
N GLN A 86 -3.71 -4.11 10.18
CA GLN A 86 -3.91 -4.03 8.72
C GLN A 86 -2.56 -4.02 7.99
N TRP A 87 -1.64 -3.17 8.42
CA TRP A 87 -0.30 -3.08 7.85
C TRP A 87 0.48 -4.38 8.00
N ALA A 88 0.45 -5.00 9.19
CA ALA A 88 1.13 -6.27 9.45
C ALA A 88 0.62 -7.39 8.54
N LEU A 89 -0.69 -7.48 8.32
CA LEU A 89 -1.29 -8.45 7.39
C LEU A 89 -0.82 -8.24 5.95
N TRP A 90 -0.66 -6.98 5.51
CA TRP A 90 -0.05 -6.68 4.21
C TRP A 90 1.40 -7.15 4.13
N ILE A 91 2.22 -6.91 5.15
CA ILE A 91 3.61 -7.36 5.17
C ILE A 91 3.70 -8.89 5.13
N ILE A 92 2.87 -9.59 5.92
CA ILE A 92 2.81 -11.06 5.91
C ILE A 92 2.45 -11.58 4.52
N ALA A 93 1.43 -10.99 3.86
CA ALA A 93 1.03 -11.38 2.52
C ALA A 93 2.16 -11.15 1.50
N ILE A 94 2.79 -9.98 1.52
CA ILE A 94 3.88 -9.63 0.61
C ILE A 94 5.05 -10.60 0.76
N LEU A 95 5.49 -10.87 1.99
CA LEU A 95 6.61 -11.79 2.24
C LEU A 95 6.26 -13.22 1.82
N GLY A 96 5.04 -13.69 2.09
CA GLY A 96 4.60 -15.01 1.66
C GLY A 96 4.50 -15.15 0.14
N ILE A 97 4.01 -14.11 -0.54
CA ILE A 97 3.95 -14.07 -2.01
C ILE A 97 5.35 -14.09 -2.62
N LEU A 98 6.27 -13.29 -2.08
CA LEU A 98 7.67 -13.31 -2.53
C LEU A 98 8.32 -14.68 -2.32
N TYR A 99 8.07 -15.31 -1.17
CA TYR A 99 8.54 -16.67 -0.90
C TYR A 99 8.03 -17.67 -1.95
N CYS A 100 6.73 -17.68 -2.25
CA CYS A 100 6.14 -18.55 -3.27
C CYS A 100 6.77 -18.31 -4.65
N TYR A 101 6.98 -17.07 -5.06
CA TYR A 101 7.58 -16.76 -6.36
C TYR A 101 9.04 -17.20 -6.47
N THR A 102 9.84 -17.08 -5.40
CA THR A 102 11.22 -17.56 -5.39
C THR A 102 11.31 -19.10 -5.42
N HIS A 103 10.24 -19.80 -4.98
CA HIS A 103 10.16 -21.25 -5.06
C HIS A 103 9.37 -21.76 -6.28
N HIS A 104 9.09 -20.87 -7.25
CA HIS A 104 8.33 -21.19 -8.47
C HIS A 104 6.92 -21.75 -8.21
N GLU A 105 6.31 -21.38 -7.07
CA GLU A 105 4.94 -21.71 -6.74
C GLU A 105 3.99 -20.64 -7.27
N PHE A 106 3.39 -20.88 -8.42
CA PHE A 106 2.47 -19.94 -9.07
C PHE A 106 1.02 -20.40 -8.99
N GLY A 107 0.10 -19.46 -8.79
CA GLY A 107 -1.35 -19.72 -8.77
C GLY A 107 -2.01 -19.82 -10.14
N GLY A 108 -1.26 -19.61 -11.22
CA GLY A 108 -1.74 -19.75 -12.61
C GLY A 108 -2.75 -18.69 -13.08
N ARG A 109 -2.90 -17.57 -12.39
CA ARG A 109 -3.80 -16.46 -12.76
C ARG A 109 -3.00 -15.26 -13.26
N GLU A 110 -3.38 -14.71 -14.39
CA GLU A 110 -2.74 -13.52 -14.94
C GLU A 110 -2.88 -12.33 -13.98
N TYR A 111 -1.79 -11.60 -13.71
CA TYR A 111 -1.65 -10.50 -12.75
C TYR A 111 -1.81 -10.87 -11.26
N TRP A 112 -2.36 -12.04 -10.93
CA TRP A 112 -2.52 -12.56 -9.57
C TRP A 112 -1.90 -13.96 -9.49
N GLU A 113 -0.65 -14.04 -9.87
CA GLU A 113 0.06 -15.32 -10.04
C GLU A 113 0.39 -15.99 -8.70
N PHE A 114 0.13 -15.36 -7.56
CA PHE A 114 0.36 -15.95 -6.25
C PHE A 114 -0.74 -16.91 -5.80
N ASN A 115 -0.40 -17.82 -4.89
CA ASN A 115 -1.34 -18.77 -4.32
C ASN A 115 -2.49 -18.06 -3.58
N VAL A 116 -3.71 -18.54 -3.77
CA VAL A 116 -4.95 -17.96 -3.20
C VAL A 116 -4.90 -17.81 -1.68
N ILE A 117 -4.13 -18.62 -0.97
CA ILE A 117 -3.98 -18.53 0.48
C ILE A 117 -3.51 -17.14 0.93
N TRP A 118 -2.68 -16.46 0.13
CA TRP A 118 -2.19 -15.11 0.41
C TRP A 118 -3.21 -14.01 0.13
N ALA A 119 -4.31 -14.33 -0.55
CA ALA A 119 -5.43 -13.41 -0.69
C ALA A 119 -6.22 -13.24 0.63
N ILE A 120 -6.17 -14.23 1.54
CA ILE A 120 -6.88 -14.20 2.82
C ILE A 120 -6.41 -13.03 3.71
N PRO A 121 -5.11 -12.88 4.04
CA PRO A 121 -4.65 -11.74 4.83
C PRO A 121 -4.88 -10.39 4.14
N ILE A 122 -4.83 -10.34 2.80
CA ILE A 122 -5.17 -9.14 2.03
C ILE A 122 -6.65 -8.78 2.21
N LEU A 123 -7.55 -9.74 2.10
CA LEU A 123 -8.99 -9.53 2.31
C LEU A 123 -9.29 -9.05 3.74
N ILE A 124 -8.71 -9.70 4.74
CA ILE A 124 -8.87 -9.30 6.15
C ILE A 124 -8.35 -7.86 6.34
N SER A 125 -7.23 -7.54 5.75
CA SER A 125 -6.65 -6.18 5.77
C SER A 125 -7.62 -5.13 5.19
N TRP A 126 -8.33 -5.44 4.09
CA TRP A 126 -9.35 -4.57 3.53
C TRP A 126 -10.56 -4.39 4.44
N ILE A 127 -11.02 -5.46 5.10
CA ILE A 127 -12.12 -5.40 6.08
C ILE A 127 -11.72 -4.49 7.25
N LEU A 128 -10.51 -4.64 7.80
CA LEU A 128 -9.99 -3.79 8.87
C LEU A 128 -9.88 -2.32 8.44
N PHE A 129 -9.48 -2.07 7.18
CA PHE A 129 -9.46 -0.73 6.62
C PHE A 129 -10.85 -0.10 6.63
N MET A 130 -11.86 -0.81 6.13
CA MET A 130 -13.25 -0.32 6.09
C MET A 130 -13.78 -0.04 7.50
N ILE A 131 -13.57 -0.96 8.45
CA ILE A 131 -13.98 -0.79 9.85
C ILE A 131 -13.33 0.46 10.46
N ASN A 132 -12.10 0.77 10.10
CA ASN A 132 -11.36 1.89 10.65
C ASN A 132 -11.71 3.24 10.01
N ILE A 133 -12.04 3.24 8.71
CA ILE A 133 -12.27 4.48 7.94
C ILE A 133 -13.73 4.91 7.95
N ILE A 134 -14.70 3.98 7.88
CA ILE A 134 -16.14 4.32 7.82
C ILE A 134 -16.59 5.24 8.97
N PRO A 135 -16.23 5.00 10.24
CA PRO A 135 -16.62 5.89 11.33
C PRO A 135 -16.09 7.31 11.18
N LEU A 136 -14.90 7.48 10.61
CA LEU A 136 -14.33 8.80 10.35
C LEU A 136 -15.08 9.51 9.24
N LEU A 137 -15.43 8.80 8.16
CA LEU A 137 -16.19 9.36 7.04
C LEU A 137 -17.62 9.74 7.44
N THR A 138 -18.30 8.93 8.26
CA THR A 138 -19.65 9.22 8.75
C THR A 138 -19.67 10.44 9.68
N SER A 139 -18.58 10.68 10.41
CA SER A 139 -18.43 11.87 11.25
C SER A 139 -18.36 13.17 10.42
N ILE A 140 -17.90 13.10 9.17
CA ILE A 140 -17.89 14.25 8.25
C ILE A 140 -19.32 14.73 7.95
N LYS A 141 -20.27 13.80 7.77
CA LYS A 141 -21.69 14.15 7.47
C LYS A 141 -22.39 14.86 8.60
N LYS A 142 -21.96 14.65 9.85
CA LYS A 142 -22.54 15.27 11.06
C LYS A 142 -21.98 16.65 11.37
N TRP A 143 -20.96 17.11 10.62
CA TRP A 143 -20.30 18.38 10.89
C TRP A 143 -21.11 19.53 10.27
N PRO A 144 -21.61 20.51 11.08
CA PRO A 144 -22.36 21.65 10.55
C PRO A 144 -21.47 22.46 9.60
N ALA A 145 -22.08 22.99 8.55
CA ALA A 145 -21.42 23.87 7.59
C ALA A 145 -21.24 25.27 8.24
N SER A 146 -20.33 25.40 9.21
CA SER A 146 -20.07 26.66 9.89
C SER A 146 -19.12 27.57 9.09
N PRO A 147 -19.29 28.91 9.14
CA PRO A 147 -18.43 29.88 8.45
C PRO A 147 -16.95 29.78 8.86
N GLN A 148 -16.65 29.27 10.06
CA GLN A 148 -15.30 29.09 10.58
C GLN A 148 -14.49 28.03 9.79
N ARG A 149 -15.16 27.05 9.14
CA ARG A 149 -14.52 26.02 8.34
C ARG A 149 -13.70 26.58 7.18
N LYS A 150 -14.16 27.65 6.53
CA LYS A 150 -13.42 28.33 5.45
C LYS A 150 -12.15 29.01 5.98
N ARG A 151 -12.21 29.63 7.16
CA ARG A 151 -11.10 30.39 7.74
C ARG A 151 -9.95 29.46 8.20
N VAL A 152 -10.25 28.34 8.87
CA VAL A 152 -9.23 27.35 9.29
C VAL A 152 -8.56 26.69 8.09
N ARG A 153 -9.32 26.42 7.02
CA ARG A 153 -8.77 25.82 5.80
C ARG A 153 -7.80 26.76 5.08
N ILE A 154 -8.11 28.03 4.96
CA ILE A 154 -7.26 29.04 4.31
C ILE A 154 -5.99 29.29 5.12
N THR A 155 -6.08 29.43 6.44
CA THR A 155 -4.91 29.67 7.30
C THR A 155 -3.98 28.47 7.40
N ALA A 156 -4.49 27.24 7.33
CA ALA A 156 -3.66 26.04 7.28
C ALA A 156 -2.89 25.88 5.94
N TRP A 157 -3.49 26.32 4.83
CA TRP A 157 -2.85 26.35 3.51
C TRP A 157 -1.78 27.44 3.40
N THR A 158 -2.12 28.68 3.82
CA THR A 158 -1.17 29.81 3.75
C THR A 158 0.05 29.61 4.62
N LYS A 159 -0.06 29.00 5.80
CA LYS A 159 1.10 28.67 6.65
C LYS A 159 2.03 27.59 6.08
N ARG A 160 1.60 26.79 5.09
CA ARG A 160 2.44 25.79 4.43
C ARG A 160 3.12 26.28 3.15
N CYS A 161 2.66 27.39 2.59
CA CYS A 161 3.25 27.97 1.38
C CYS A 161 4.28 29.10 1.68
N THR A 162 4.58 29.35 2.96
CA THR A 162 5.52 30.40 3.41
C THR A 162 6.79 29.82 4.05
N ILE A 163 7.22 28.61 3.65
CA ILE A 163 8.55 28.04 3.99
C ILE A 163 9.30 27.74 2.71
#